data_e6d069519ec66ffc8143bd5c3a12d529
#
_entry.id   e6d069519ec66ffc8143bd5c3a12d529
#
_cell.length_a   1.000
_cell.length_b   1.000
_cell.length_c   1.000
_cell.angle_alpha   90.00
_cell.angle_beta   90.00
_cell.angle_gamma   90.00
#
_symmetry.space_group_name_H-M   'P 1'
#
loop_
_entity.id
_entity.type
_entity.pdbx_description
1 polymer ?
#
loop_
_entity_poly.entity_id
_entity_poly.type
_entity_poly.pdbx_seq_one_letter_code
_entity_poly.pdbx_strand_id
1 'polypeptide(L)'
;LPQFAGLPKEAAYGTVDIGGDFDYIERAFDDFKYGSWSKRPFLDCVIPTTVDPTMAPPGKHFMSVFVQYVPYKLAEGPWSQETKAQYTKDVLDTIEMHAPGFKNLVLHVQTRTPWDIENEVGMTEGNIFHGELTLDQLLFNRPFPGMGQYRGPFDNFYMCGSGTHPGGGVMGAPGANAAHEMLKDFKRGVVQ
;
A
#
# COMPACT_ATOMS: atom_id res chain seq x y z
N LEU A 1 9.50 21.60 2.56
CA LEU A 1 8.89 20.80 1.51
C LEU A 1 9.87 20.54 0.38
N PRO A 2 9.90 19.35 -0.22
CA PRO A 2 10.69 19.10 -1.42
C PRO A 2 10.17 19.96 -2.60
N GLN A 3 11.09 20.34 -3.48
CA GLN A 3 10.76 20.97 -4.74
C GLN A 3 11.09 19.99 -5.86
N PHE A 4 10.06 19.40 -6.43
CA PHE A 4 10.22 18.45 -7.54
C PHE A 4 10.58 19.19 -8.83
N ALA A 5 11.61 18.73 -9.52
CA ALA A 5 12.09 19.37 -10.75
C ALA A 5 11.02 19.31 -11.84
N GLY A 6 10.80 20.44 -12.51
CA GLY A 6 9.80 20.54 -13.57
C GLY A 6 8.35 20.65 -13.11
N LEU A 7 8.07 20.57 -11.80
CA LEU A 7 6.74 20.72 -11.26
C LEU A 7 6.55 22.05 -10.53
N PRO A 8 5.35 22.63 -10.54
CA PRO A 8 5.03 23.81 -9.74
C PRO A 8 5.05 23.43 -8.24
N LYS A 9 5.19 24.41 -7.35
CA LYS A 9 5.19 24.18 -5.88
C LYS A 9 3.89 23.54 -5.40
N GLU A 10 2.81 23.83 -6.05
CA GLU A 10 1.46 23.33 -5.77
C GLU A 10 1.34 21.82 -5.99
N ALA A 11 2.23 21.20 -6.76
CA ALA A 11 2.27 19.74 -6.92
C ALA A 11 2.40 19.00 -5.58
N ALA A 12 3.04 19.63 -4.58
CA ALA A 12 3.15 19.08 -3.23
C ALA A 12 1.80 18.91 -2.49
N TYR A 13 0.72 19.52 -2.98
CA TYR A 13 -0.65 19.36 -2.41
C TYR A 13 -1.38 18.12 -2.94
N GLY A 14 -0.84 17.47 -3.94
CA GLY A 14 -1.38 16.25 -4.54
C GLY A 14 -0.45 15.05 -4.34
N THR A 15 -0.67 14.06 -5.17
CA THR A 15 0.24 12.93 -5.33
C THR A 15 1.30 13.28 -6.37
N VAL A 16 2.55 12.99 -6.07
CA VAL A 16 3.67 13.10 -7.00
C VAL A 16 4.21 11.71 -7.30
N ASP A 17 3.97 11.27 -8.52
CA ASP A 17 4.44 9.98 -9.00
C ASP A 17 5.82 10.12 -9.66
N ILE A 18 6.76 9.30 -9.21
CA ILE A 18 8.08 9.14 -9.82
C ILE A 18 8.10 7.77 -10.49
N GLY A 19 7.88 7.74 -11.79
CA GLY A 19 7.70 6.49 -12.51
C GLY A 19 8.20 6.52 -13.96
N GLY A 20 8.64 7.68 -14.42
CA GLY A 20 9.10 7.83 -15.79
C GLY A 20 8.06 7.41 -16.83
N ASP A 21 8.48 6.59 -17.78
CA ASP A 21 7.65 6.01 -18.82
C ASP A 21 7.22 4.56 -18.49
N PHE A 22 6.53 3.93 -19.43
CA PHE A 22 6.07 2.55 -19.30
C PHE A 22 7.24 1.57 -19.10
N ASP A 23 8.34 1.75 -19.83
CA ASP A 23 9.53 0.89 -19.71
C ASP A 23 10.18 0.99 -18.33
N TYR A 24 10.10 2.15 -17.68
CA TYR A 24 10.59 2.34 -16.31
C TYR A 24 9.82 1.46 -15.32
N ILE A 25 8.50 1.47 -15.42
CA ILE A 25 7.63 0.67 -14.53
C ILE A 25 7.82 -0.82 -14.79
N GLU A 26 7.93 -1.21 -16.06
CA GLU A 26 8.17 -2.61 -16.46
C GLU A 26 9.50 -3.14 -15.90
N ARG A 27 10.58 -2.35 -15.97
CA ARG A 27 11.87 -2.72 -15.38
C ARG A 27 11.80 -2.85 -13.86
N ALA A 28 11.07 -1.98 -13.19
CA ALA A 28 10.88 -2.09 -11.74
C ALA A 28 10.13 -3.38 -11.37
N PHE A 29 9.16 -3.79 -12.20
CA PHE A 29 8.45 -5.05 -12.04
C PHE A 29 9.32 -6.27 -12.39
N ASP A 30 10.20 -6.17 -13.38
CA ASP A 30 11.16 -7.22 -13.69
C ASP A 30 12.10 -7.51 -12.51
N ASP A 31 12.67 -6.47 -11.90
CA ASP A 31 13.48 -6.64 -10.69
C ASP A 31 12.73 -7.40 -9.60
N PHE A 32 11.45 -7.05 -9.38
CA PHE A 32 10.58 -7.74 -8.44
C PHE A 32 10.39 -9.23 -8.76
N LYS A 33 10.15 -9.57 -10.03
CA LYS A 33 9.99 -10.97 -10.48
C LYS A 33 11.23 -11.82 -10.17
N TYR A 34 12.41 -11.22 -10.21
CA TYR A 34 13.67 -11.89 -9.89
C TYR A 34 14.06 -11.81 -8.42
N GLY A 35 13.14 -11.35 -7.55
CA GLY A 35 13.34 -11.32 -6.10
C GLY A 35 14.21 -10.19 -5.61
N SER A 36 14.26 -9.07 -6.34
CA SER A 36 14.94 -7.85 -5.91
C SER A 36 13.99 -6.65 -5.97
N TRP A 37 14.32 -5.56 -5.29
CA TRP A 37 13.70 -4.27 -5.54
C TRP A 37 14.48 -3.53 -6.62
N SER A 38 13.80 -2.67 -7.36
CA SER A 38 14.45 -1.82 -8.35
C SER A 38 15.34 -0.77 -7.68
N LYS A 39 16.51 -0.51 -8.27
CA LYS A 39 17.37 0.62 -7.88
C LYS A 39 16.75 1.98 -8.26
N ARG A 40 15.74 1.96 -9.09
CA ARG A 40 14.89 3.09 -9.46
C ARG A 40 13.42 2.66 -9.38
N PRO A 41 12.87 2.52 -8.17
CA PRO A 41 11.50 2.07 -8.00
C PRO A 41 10.49 3.11 -8.45
N PHE A 42 9.29 2.66 -8.81
CA PHE A 42 8.13 3.54 -8.91
C PHE A 42 7.75 4.03 -7.52
N LEU A 43 7.58 5.33 -7.37
CA LEU A 43 7.23 5.97 -6.09
C LEU A 43 5.99 6.82 -6.25
N ASP A 44 5.04 6.62 -5.35
CA ASP A 44 3.86 7.46 -5.16
C ASP A 44 4.06 8.25 -3.85
N CYS A 45 4.29 9.55 -3.97
CA CYS A 45 4.67 10.44 -2.88
C CYS A 45 3.50 11.37 -2.52
N VAL A 46 3.06 11.31 -1.27
CA VAL A 46 2.01 12.18 -0.75
C VAL A 46 2.51 12.91 0.49
N ILE A 47 2.20 14.21 0.61
CA ILE A 47 2.56 15.03 1.75
C ILE A 47 1.28 15.50 2.46
N PRO A 48 0.64 14.68 3.29
CA PRO A 48 -0.66 14.99 3.88
C PRO A 48 -0.70 16.27 4.69
N THR A 49 0.44 16.66 5.28
CA THR A 49 0.59 17.91 6.04
C THR A 49 0.44 19.20 5.23
N THR A 50 0.37 19.11 3.92
CA THR A 50 0.02 20.26 3.04
C THR A 50 -1.47 20.55 3.08
N VAL A 51 -2.29 19.54 3.41
CA VAL A 51 -3.75 19.62 3.54
C VAL A 51 -4.16 19.72 5.01
N ASP A 52 -3.58 18.87 5.86
CA ASP A 52 -3.81 18.85 7.29
C ASP A 52 -2.50 19.11 8.06
N PRO A 53 -2.21 20.37 8.40
CA PRO A 53 -0.98 20.73 9.11
C PRO A 53 -0.91 20.19 10.55
N THR A 54 -2.01 19.66 11.10
CA THR A 54 -2.01 19.09 12.45
C THR A 54 -1.28 17.76 12.56
N MET A 55 -1.00 17.10 11.44
CA MET A 55 -0.29 15.82 11.36
C MET A 55 1.22 15.91 11.67
N ALA A 56 1.78 17.11 11.81
CA ALA A 56 3.18 17.31 12.19
C ALA A 56 3.36 18.57 13.05
N PRO A 57 4.46 18.68 13.82
CA PRO A 57 4.78 19.91 14.53
C PRO A 57 4.92 21.12 13.59
N PRO A 58 4.69 22.35 14.06
CA PRO A 58 4.80 23.54 13.24
C PRO A 58 6.14 23.63 12.48
N GLY A 59 6.07 23.91 11.18
CA GLY A 59 7.23 24.00 10.30
C GLY A 59 7.87 22.65 9.90
N LYS A 60 7.26 21.54 10.30
CA LYS A 60 7.63 20.19 9.88
C LYS A 60 6.59 19.59 8.96
N HIS A 61 7.01 18.60 8.18
CA HIS A 61 6.13 17.89 7.26
C HIS A 61 6.31 16.39 7.41
N PHE A 62 5.24 15.67 7.13
CA PHE A 62 5.23 14.22 6.98
C PHE A 62 5.04 13.90 5.50
N MET A 63 5.82 12.98 4.97
CA MET A 63 5.68 12.47 3.62
C MET A 63 5.52 10.95 3.68
N SER A 64 4.47 10.44 3.08
CA SER A 64 4.28 9.02 2.82
C SER A 64 4.78 8.71 1.41
N VAL A 65 5.52 7.62 1.29
CA VAL A 65 6.02 7.14 -0.01
C VAL A 65 5.60 5.68 -0.16
N PHE A 66 4.73 5.42 -1.13
CA PHE A 66 4.37 4.07 -1.52
C PHE A 66 5.31 3.62 -2.64
N VAL A 67 5.97 2.48 -2.43
CA VAL A 67 7.08 2.03 -3.29
C VAL A 67 6.68 0.75 -4.01
N GLN A 68 6.85 0.72 -5.31
CA GLN A 68 6.58 -0.45 -6.16
C GLN A 68 7.79 -0.74 -7.07
N TYR A 69 8.22 -1.98 -7.16
CA TYR A 69 7.66 -3.19 -6.51
C TYR A 69 8.68 -3.71 -5.51
N VAL A 70 8.19 -4.30 -4.42
CA VAL A 70 9.05 -4.78 -3.33
C VAL A 70 8.68 -6.23 -3.00
N PRO A 71 9.58 -7.19 -3.18
CA PRO A 71 9.29 -8.59 -2.90
C PRO A 71 9.27 -8.89 -1.40
N TYR A 72 8.39 -9.79 -0.99
CA TYR A 72 8.39 -10.33 0.37
C TYR A 72 9.65 -11.17 0.63
N LYS A 73 10.02 -12.02 -0.33
CA LYS A 73 11.24 -12.83 -0.29
C LYS A 73 12.28 -12.29 -1.25
N LEU A 74 13.45 -11.94 -0.73
CA LEU A 74 14.57 -11.55 -1.57
C LEU A 74 15.29 -12.80 -2.08
N ALA A 75 15.80 -12.75 -3.32
CA ALA A 75 16.60 -13.83 -3.91
C ALA A 75 17.93 -14.06 -3.14
N GLU A 76 18.49 -12.99 -2.57
CA GLU A 76 19.78 -13.02 -1.87
C GLU A 76 19.66 -13.40 -0.38
N GLY A 77 18.46 -13.70 0.12
CA GLY A 77 18.25 -14.10 1.51
C GLY A 77 17.11 -13.31 2.20
N PRO A 78 16.96 -13.45 3.51
CA PRO A 78 15.89 -12.77 4.24
C PRO A 78 16.16 -11.25 4.35
N TRP A 79 15.10 -10.49 4.58
CA TRP A 79 15.24 -9.08 4.96
C TRP A 79 16.07 -8.95 6.25
N SER A 80 17.12 -8.13 6.20
CA SER A 80 17.96 -7.75 7.34
C SER A 80 17.94 -6.24 7.53
N GLN A 81 18.57 -5.76 8.59
CA GLN A 81 18.72 -4.31 8.80
C GLN A 81 19.56 -3.67 7.69
N GLU A 82 20.59 -4.39 7.19
CA GLU A 82 21.47 -3.94 6.13
C GLU A 82 20.73 -3.84 4.79
N THR A 83 19.97 -4.88 4.40
CA THR A 83 19.18 -4.87 3.17
C THR A 83 18.09 -3.80 3.22
N LYS A 84 17.44 -3.62 4.38
CA LYS A 84 16.46 -2.57 4.60
C LYS A 84 17.07 -1.17 4.52
N ALA A 85 18.27 -0.97 5.06
CA ALA A 85 18.99 0.29 4.95
C ALA A 85 19.38 0.61 3.50
N GLN A 86 19.84 -0.39 2.75
CA GLN A 86 20.17 -0.23 1.34
C GLN A 86 18.92 0.09 0.50
N TYR A 87 17.83 -0.64 0.72
CA TYR A 87 16.54 -0.35 0.10
C TYR A 87 16.07 1.09 0.38
N THR A 88 16.12 1.50 1.64
CA THR A 88 15.78 2.87 2.05
C THR A 88 16.64 3.90 1.33
N LYS A 89 17.95 3.64 1.22
CA LYS A 89 18.87 4.51 0.49
C LYS A 89 18.49 4.63 -0.98
N ASP A 90 18.18 3.55 -1.65
CA ASP A 90 17.82 3.54 -3.08
C ASP A 90 16.53 4.34 -3.33
N VAL A 91 15.54 4.26 -2.42
CA VAL A 91 14.33 5.08 -2.47
C VAL A 91 14.65 6.56 -2.31
N LEU A 92 15.44 6.93 -1.29
CA LEU A 92 15.83 8.32 -1.07
C LEU A 92 16.70 8.88 -2.20
N ASP A 93 17.55 8.05 -2.81
CA ASP A 93 18.33 8.42 -3.99
C ASP A 93 17.44 8.71 -5.19
N THR A 94 16.40 7.91 -5.37
CA THR A 94 15.42 8.13 -6.44
C THR A 94 14.68 9.45 -6.25
N ILE A 95 14.24 9.77 -5.03
CA ILE A 95 13.57 11.06 -4.75
C ILE A 95 14.57 12.22 -4.97
N GLU A 96 15.80 12.10 -4.52
CA GLU A 96 16.84 13.13 -4.68
C GLU A 96 17.12 13.47 -6.16
N MET A 97 17.05 12.47 -7.05
CA MET A 97 17.20 12.73 -8.50
C MET A 97 16.09 13.62 -9.06
N HIS A 98 14.89 13.55 -8.50
CA HIS A 98 13.73 14.32 -8.96
C HIS A 98 13.43 15.55 -8.10
N ALA A 99 13.98 15.61 -6.90
CA ALA A 99 13.89 16.76 -5.99
C ALA A 99 15.27 17.04 -5.37
N PRO A 100 16.19 17.70 -6.10
CA PRO A 100 17.53 17.97 -5.62
C PRO A 100 17.56 18.71 -4.28
N GLY A 101 18.34 18.20 -3.34
CA GLY A 101 18.41 18.70 -1.96
C GLY A 101 17.41 18.09 -0.99
N PHE A 102 16.56 17.16 -1.47
CA PHE A 102 15.57 16.47 -0.63
C PHE A 102 16.19 15.79 0.59
N LYS A 103 17.32 15.09 0.42
CA LYS A 103 17.98 14.38 1.52
C LYS A 103 18.38 15.30 2.68
N ASN A 104 18.69 16.56 2.40
CA ASN A 104 19.03 17.55 3.44
C ASN A 104 17.80 17.99 4.26
N LEU A 105 16.59 17.72 3.76
CA LEU A 105 15.34 18.03 4.43
C LEU A 105 14.87 16.89 5.33
N VAL A 106 15.41 15.69 5.15
CA VAL A 106 14.98 14.48 5.87
C VAL A 106 15.48 14.53 7.31
N LEU A 107 14.56 14.49 8.26
CA LEU A 107 14.87 14.47 9.69
C LEU A 107 14.82 13.04 10.25
N HIS A 108 13.92 12.22 9.75
CA HIS A 108 13.71 10.84 10.16
C HIS A 108 13.08 10.05 9.02
N VAL A 109 13.39 8.75 8.94
CA VAL A 109 12.79 7.81 7.99
C VAL A 109 12.33 6.58 8.73
N GLN A 110 11.11 6.17 8.48
CA GLN A 110 10.60 4.86 8.86
C GLN A 110 10.33 4.06 7.59
N THR A 111 11.00 2.95 7.43
CA THR A 111 10.79 2.03 6.30
C THR A 111 10.06 0.80 6.79
N ARG A 112 9.00 0.41 6.09
CA ARG A 112 8.29 -0.85 6.26
C ARG A 112 8.39 -1.65 4.97
N THR A 113 9.00 -2.81 5.07
CA THR A 113 9.04 -3.81 3.99
C THR A 113 7.80 -4.70 4.07
N PRO A 114 7.48 -5.50 3.04
CA PRO A 114 6.42 -6.51 3.14
C PRO A 114 6.59 -7.46 4.33
N TRP A 115 7.84 -7.81 4.68
CA TRP A 115 8.16 -8.60 5.86
C TRP A 115 7.79 -7.88 7.17
N ASP A 116 8.08 -6.58 7.28
CA ASP A 116 7.67 -5.79 8.45
C ASP A 116 6.15 -5.72 8.57
N ILE A 117 5.44 -5.51 7.46
CA ILE A 117 3.98 -5.42 7.44
C ILE A 117 3.35 -6.74 7.94
N GLU A 118 3.85 -7.89 7.50
CA GLU A 118 3.36 -9.17 8.01
C GLU A 118 3.59 -9.31 9.52
N ASN A 119 4.80 -9.00 10.00
CA ASN A 119 5.15 -9.17 11.39
C ASN A 119 4.50 -8.13 12.33
N GLU A 120 4.27 -6.91 11.87
CA GLU A 120 3.65 -5.84 12.67
C GLU A 120 2.11 -5.92 12.67
N VAL A 121 1.51 -6.31 11.55
CA VAL A 121 0.07 -6.19 11.32
C VAL A 121 -0.61 -7.54 11.07
N GLY A 122 0.16 -8.59 10.78
CA GLY A 122 -0.35 -9.94 10.51
C GLY A 122 -0.93 -10.09 9.09
N MET A 123 -0.58 -9.21 8.16
CA MET A 123 -0.99 -9.34 6.76
C MET A 123 -0.07 -10.30 6.03
N THR A 124 -0.61 -11.42 5.58
CA THR A 124 0.16 -12.46 4.89
C THR A 124 1.01 -11.91 3.75
N GLU A 125 2.32 -12.17 3.82
CA GLU A 125 3.33 -11.67 2.88
C GLU A 125 3.32 -10.14 2.69
N GLY A 126 2.74 -9.41 3.66
CA GLY A 126 2.62 -7.95 3.60
C GLY A 126 1.74 -7.41 2.48
N ASN A 127 0.88 -8.26 1.90
CA ASN A 127 0.04 -7.87 0.78
C ASN A 127 -1.17 -7.07 1.26
N ILE A 128 -1.20 -5.78 0.90
CA ILE A 128 -2.27 -4.85 1.27
C ILE A 128 -3.64 -5.22 0.69
N PHE A 129 -3.70 -6.13 -0.28
CA PHE A 129 -4.95 -6.63 -0.86
C PHE A 129 -5.49 -7.88 -0.15
N HIS A 130 -4.89 -8.32 0.95
CA HIS A 130 -5.31 -9.50 1.72
C HIS A 130 -5.43 -10.77 0.86
N GLY A 131 -4.34 -11.27 0.37
CA GLY A 131 -4.22 -12.23 -0.71
C GLY A 131 -3.90 -11.48 -2.00
N GLU A 132 -4.22 -12.03 -3.14
CA GLU A 132 -3.95 -11.38 -4.42
C GLU A 132 -5.26 -10.90 -5.08
N LEU A 133 -5.17 -9.96 -6.02
CA LEU A 133 -6.29 -9.56 -6.89
C LEU A 133 -6.19 -10.30 -8.23
N THR A 134 -5.90 -11.58 -8.19
CA THR A 134 -5.96 -12.48 -9.35
C THR A 134 -7.40 -12.83 -9.70
N LEU A 135 -7.67 -13.33 -10.90
CA LEU A 135 -9.04 -13.59 -11.36
C LEU A 135 -9.81 -14.56 -10.47
N ASP A 136 -9.13 -15.51 -9.86
CA ASP A 136 -9.68 -16.45 -8.88
C ASP A 136 -9.91 -15.86 -7.49
N GLN A 137 -9.48 -14.62 -7.24
CA GLN A 137 -9.65 -13.85 -6.02
C GLN A 137 -10.55 -12.62 -6.21
N LEU A 138 -11.29 -12.54 -7.31
CA LEU A 138 -12.16 -11.41 -7.62
C LEU A 138 -13.64 -11.80 -7.51
N LEU A 139 -14.49 -10.78 -7.43
CA LEU A 139 -15.94 -10.89 -7.45
C LEU A 139 -16.47 -11.89 -6.39
N PHE A 140 -17.27 -12.86 -6.84
CA PHE A 140 -17.88 -13.88 -5.98
C PHE A 140 -16.90 -14.94 -5.48
N ASN A 141 -15.67 -14.94 -5.96
CA ASN A 141 -14.59 -15.80 -5.47
C ASN A 141 -13.87 -15.24 -4.24
N ARG A 142 -14.12 -13.99 -3.86
CA ARG A 142 -13.44 -13.35 -2.74
C ARG A 142 -14.30 -13.39 -1.47
N PRO A 143 -13.81 -13.89 -0.33
CA PRO A 143 -12.46 -14.40 -0.03
C PRO A 143 -12.15 -15.76 -0.65
N PHE A 144 -13.15 -16.59 -0.92
CA PHE A 144 -13.05 -17.84 -1.65
C PHE A 144 -14.43 -18.26 -2.20
N PRO A 145 -14.51 -19.16 -3.19
CA PRO A 145 -15.77 -19.60 -3.77
C PRO A 145 -16.75 -20.10 -2.71
N GLY A 146 -17.99 -19.63 -2.80
CA GLY A 146 -19.07 -19.93 -1.85
C GLY A 146 -19.21 -18.96 -0.67
N MET A 147 -18.23 -18.08 -0.43
CA MET A 147 -18.25 -17.08 0.66
C MET A 147 -18.35 -15.63 0.16
N GLY A 148 -18.62 -15.43 -1.11
CA GLY A 148 -18.70 -14.10 -1.74
C GLY A 148 -19.89 -13.23 -1.29
N GLN A 149 -20.79 -13.77 -0.47
CA GLN A 149 -21.99 -13.06 0.04
C GLN A 149 -21.81 -12.53 1.47
N TYR A 150 -20.58 -12.30 1.90
CA TYR A 150 -20.20 -11.73 3.20
C TYR A 150 -20.51 -12.61 4.41
N ARG A 151 -21.22 -13.72 4.27
CA ARG A 151 -21.48 -14.70 5.32
C ARG A 151 -20.30 -15.64 5.46
N GLY A 152 -19.85 -15.82 6.69
CA GLY A 152 -18.80 -16.77 7.01
C GLY A 152 -19.34 -18.21 7.21
N PRO A 153 -18.47 -19.15 7.55
CA PRO A 153 -18.84 -20.56 7.75
C PRO A 153 -19.54 -20.83 9.08
N PHE A 154 -19.63 -19.84 9.96
CA PHE A 154 -20.25 -19.94 11.28
C PHE A 154 -21.52 -19.10 11.35
N ASP A 155 -22.51 -19.54 12.16
CA ASP A 155 -23.72 -18.78 12.39
C ASP A 155 -23.39 -17.40 12.99
N ASN A 156 -24.07 -16.37 12.53
CA ASN A 156 -23.90 -14.97 12.96
C ASN A 156 -22.51 -14.38 12.68
N PHE A 157 -21.70 -15.01 11.82
CA PHE A 157 -20.40 -14.49 11.43
C PHE A 157 -20.43 -13.87 10.04
N TYR A 158 -20.03 -12.60 9.95
CA TYR A 158 -19.96 -11.85 8.71
C TYR A 158 -18.60 -11.23 8.52
N MET A 159 -18.13 -11.19 7.28
CA MET A 159 -16.87 -10.55 6.89
C MET A 159 -17.17 -9.26 6.13
N CYS A 160 -16.50 -8.16 6.51
CA CYS A 160 -16.77 -6.84 5.95
C CYS A 160 -15.52 -6.04 5.56
N GLY A 161 -14.35 -6.64 5.65
CA GLY A 161 -13.08 -5.97 5.35
C GLY A 161 -12.66 -6.08 3.89
N SER A 162 -11.47 -5.57 3.59
CA SER A 162 -10.86 -5.61 2.24
C SER A 162 -10.56 -7.03 1.74
N GLY A 163 -10.60 -8.04 2.62
CA GLY A 163 -10.59 -9.45 2.23
C GLY A 163 -11.86 -9.92 1.52
N THR A 164 -12.94 -9.14 1.47
CA THR A 164 -14.19 -9.47 0.78
C THR A 164 -14.41 -8.61 -0.46
N HIS A 165 -15.37 -8.99 -1.32
CA HIS A 165 -15.70 -8.19 -2.50
C HIS A 165 -16.20 -6.77 -2.10
N PRO A 166 -15.83 -5.71 -2.82
CA PRO A 166 -14.97 -5.63 -4.00
C PRO A 166 -13.47 -5.51 -3.69
N GLY A 167 -13.03 -5.71 -2.48
CA GLY A 167 -11.66 -5.54 -2.05
C GLY A 167 -11.41 -4.22 -1.33
N GLY A 168 -10.13 -3.87 -1.13
CA GLY A 168 -9.70 -2.62 -0.51
C GLY A 168 -9.91 -1.38 -1.39
N GLY A 169 -9.49 -0.22 -0.90
CA GLY A 169 -9.55 1.04 -1.64
C GLY A 169 -10.24 2.19 -0.90
N VAL A 170 -10.41 2.07 0.43
CA VAL A 170 -10.98 3.14 1.31
C VAL A 170 -12.36 3.62 0.86
N MET A 171 -13.13 2.74 0.22
CA MET A 171 -14.45 3.08 -0.34
C MET A 171 -15.62 2.69 0.58
N GLY A 172 -15.36 1.90 1.63
CA GLY A 172 -16.41 1.38 2.54
C GLY A 172 -17.39 0.37 1.94
N ALA A 173 -17.25 0.00 0.66
CA ALA A 173 -18.19 -0.87 -0.03
C ALA A 173 -18.31 -2.28 0.60
N PRO A 174 -17.24 -2.97 1.00
CA PRO A 174 -17.36 -4.26 1.68
C PRO A 174 -18.19 -4.17 2.96
N GLY A 175 -17.99 -3.11 3.76
CA GLY A 175 -18.76 -2.86 4.99
C GLY A 175 -20.24 -2.61 4.71
N ALA A 176 -20.55 -1.76 3.74
CA ALA A 176 -21.93 -1.46 3.34
C ALA A 176 -22.65 -2.72 2.83
N ASN A 177 -21.99 -3.51 1.99
CA ASN A 177 -22.56 -4.74 1.46
C ASN A 177 -22.80 -5.78 2.55
N ALA A 178 -21.84 -5.99 3.45
CA ALA A 178 -21.99 -6.90 4.59
C ALA A 178 -23.15 -6.47 5.51
N ALA A 179 -23.26 -5.18 5.81
CA ALA A 179 -24.36 -4.64 6.60
C ALA A 179 -25.74 -4.89 5.95
N HIS A 180 -25.83 -4.74 4.63
CA HIS A 180 -27.07 -5.06 3.89
C HIS A 180 -27.44 -6.54 4.03
N GLU A 181 -26.48 -7.45 3.93
CA GLU A 181 -26.74 -8.89 4.08
C GLU A 181 -27.14 -9.23 5.53
N MET A 182 -26.45 -8.65 6.52
CA MET A 182 -26.84 -8.81 7.93
C MET A 182 -28.28 -8.34 8.20
N LEU A 183 -28.65 -7.16 7.68
CA LEU A 183 -30.02 -6.62 7.85
C LEU A 183 -31.07 -7.47 7.16
N LYS A 184 -30.77 -8.09 6.02
CA LYS A 184 -31.66 -9.04 5.36
C LYS A 184 -31.91 -10.28 6.24
N ASP A 185 -30.84 -10.82 6.80
CA ASP A 185 -30.90 -12.02 7.63
C ASP A 185 -31.60 -11.75 8.95
N PHE A 186 -31.37 -10.60 9.57
CA PHE A 186 -32.10 -10.15 10.76
C PHE A 186 -33.60 -10.04 10.49
N LYS A 187 -34.02 -9.41 9.37
CA LYS A 187 -35.43 -9.31 8.99
C LYS A 187 -36.08 -10.66 8.69
N ARG A 188 -35.30 -11.65 8.29
CA ARG A 188 -35.77 -13.03 8.03
C ARG A 188 -35.77 -13.91 9.28
N GLY A 189 -35.26 -13.41 10.42
CA GLY A 189 -35.10 -14.20 11.65
C GLY A 189 -34.02 -15.26 11.57
N VAL A 190 -33.06 -15.13 10.66
CA VAL A 190 -31.92 -16.05 10.52
C VAL A 190 -30.88 -15.76 11.57
N VAL A 191 -30.77 -14.53 12.01
CA VAL A 191 -29.85 -14.05 13.06
C VAL A 191 -30.64 -13.31 14.13
N GLN A 192 -30.17 -13.39 15.38
CA GLN A 192 -30.74 -12.73 16.55
C GLN A 192 -29.87 -11.57 17.03
#